data_a0d58fc2c500427240a50d76ef06bf6e
#
_entry.id   a0d58fc2c500427240a50d76ef06bf6e
#
_cell.length_a   1.000
_cell.length_b   1.000
_cell.length_c   1.000
_cell.angle_alpha   90.00
_cell.angle_beta   90.00
_cell.angle_gamma   90.00
#
_symmetry.space_group_name_H-M   'P 1'
#
loop_
_entity.id
_entity.type
_entity.pdbx_description
1 polymer ?
#
loop_
_entity_poly.entity_id
_entity_poly.type
_entity_poly.pdbx_seq_one_letter_code
_entity_poly.pdbx_strand_id
1 'polypeptide(L)'
;EEGPREGFQIEKVPVATDKKIKLIDALSETGLKHIQIISFVNPKRVPGWADADEVTKGFKKYADIDYSPLWLNPKGFERALQYKKKLTLNGKVAIGASEKFLIRNQNTDLEQNLQRQRDSARMYNDNGVPIKSVGVNSAFGCNYQGEIPVSRILEAVAQGFAIAEEFGEKPHQIRLSDTMAWATPDRIKRAVGAVRERYPDKQIHLHLHDTRGMAIANAMAGLEMGVDSYDSAVAGLGGCPFAGHAGAAGNICTEDLVFLCAEMGIDT
;
A
#
# COMPACT_ATOMS: atom_id res chain seq x y z
N GLU A 1 -3.25 7.01 5.30
CA GLU A 1 -4.65 6.62 5.48
C GLU A 1 -5.19 5.99 4.19
N GLU A 2 -5.65 4.75 4.23
CA GLU A 2 -6.18 4.00 3.08
C GLU A 2 -7.66 3.61 3.22
N GLY A 3 -8.29 3.92 4.36
CA GLY A 3 -9.68 3.56 4.65
C GLY A 3 -10.68 4.00 3.58
N PRO A 4 -10.63 5.23 3.04
CA PRO A 4 -11.53 5.62 1.96
C PRO A 4 -11.41 4.72 0.73
N ARG A 5 -10.18 4.36 0.32
CA ARG A 5 -9.97 3.53 -0.85
C ARG A 5 -10.31 2.07 -0.59
N GLU A 6 -9.78 1.48 0.49
CA GLU A 6 -9.99 0.05 0.79
C GLU A 6 -11.37 -0.24 1.33
N GLY A 7 -11.87 0.58 2.25
CA GLY A 7 -13.16 0.37 2.88
C GLY A 7 -14.28 0.27 1.87
N PHE A 8 -14.37 1.23 0.99
CA PHE A 8 -15.44 1.25 -0.03
C PHE A 8 -15.27 0.20 -1.13
N GLN A 9 -14.09 -0.39 -1.27
CA GLN A 9 -13.84 -1.42 -2.28
C GLN A 9 -14.49 -2.77 -1.94
N ILE A 10 -14.65 -3.09 -0.68
CA ILE A 10 -15.14 -4.39 -0.21
C ILE A 10 -16.62 -4.38 0.18
N GLU A 11 -17.24 -3.20 0.26
CA GLU A 11 -18.64 -3.08 0.64
C GLU A 11 -19.55 -3.76 -0.39
N LYS A 12 -20.49 -4.57 0.11
CA LYS A 12 -21.47 -5.30 -0.75
C LYS A 12 -22.42 -4.35 -1.47
N VAL A 13 -22.78 -3.25 -0.82
CA VAL A 13 -23.61 -2.20 -1.37
C VAL A 13 -22.74 -0.98 -1.61
N PRO A 14 -22.65 -0.46 -2.84
CA PRO A 14 -21.85 0.72 -3.11
C PRO A 14 -22.28 1.90 -2.23
N VAL A 15 -21.31 2.52 -1.58
CA VAL A 15 -21.53 3.73 -0.78
C VAL A 15 -21.75 4.90 -1.74
N ALA A 16 -22.71 5.77 -1.42
CA ALA A 16 -23.04 6.93 -2.25
C ALA A 16 -21.84 7.90 -2.37
N THR A 17 -21.69 8.50 -3.54
CA THR A 17 -20.56 9.39 -3.90
C THR A 17 -20.38 10.54 -2.92
N ASP A 18 -21.48 11.19 -2.49
CA ASP A 18 -21.48 12.27 -1.52
C ASP A 18 -20.93 11.85 -0.14
N LYS A 19 -21.23 10.62 0.29
CA LYS A 19 -20.71 10.07 1.55
C LYS A 19 -19.22 9.76 1.48
N LYS A 20 -18.74 9.28 0.32
CA LYS A 20 -17.31 9.07 0.09
C LYS A 20 -16.55 10.41 0.16
N ILE A 21 -17.06 11.43 -0.53
CA ILE A 21 -16.50 12.78 -0.52
C ILE A 21 -16.50 13.33 0.90
N LYS A 22 -17.61 13.21 1.63
CA LYS A 22 -17.70 13.68 3.01
C LYS A 22 -16.66 13.02 3.93
N LEU A 23 -16.40 11.72 3.78
CA LEU A 23 -15.34 11.05 4.57
C LEU A 23 -13.95 11.58 4.20
N ILE A 24 -13.64 11.74 2.91
CA ILE A 24 -12.35 12.27 2.45
C ILE A 24 -12.13 13.68 2.98
N ASP A 25 -13.14 14.54 2.91
CA ASP A 25 -13.07 15.92 3.38
C ASP A 25 -12.88 15.97 4.92
N ALA A 26 -13.58 15.11 5.67
CA ALA A 26 -13.43 15.01 7.13
C ALA A 26 -12.02 14.53 7.52
N LEU A 27 -11.48 13.51 6.85
CA LEU A 27 -10.12 13.02 7.08
C LEU A 27 -9.06 14.09 6.74
N SER A 28 -9.34 14.95 5.77
CA SER A 28 -8.43 16.04 5.41
C SER A 28 -8.30 17.10 6.52
N GLU A 29 -9.20 17.12 7.50
CA GLU A 29 -9.18 18.04 8.63
C GLU A 29 -8.54 17.46 9.90
N THR A 30 -8.07 16.19 9.85
CA THR A 30 -7.52 15.50 11.02
C THR A 30 -6.02 15.68 11.22
N GLY A 31 -5.29 16.28 10.27
CA GLY A 31 -3.84 16.43 10.31
C GLY A 31 -3.08 15.42 9.45
N LEU A 32 -3.75 14.39 8.94
CA LEU A 32 -3.15 13.38 8.04
C LEU A 32 -2.51 14.04 6.82
N LYS A 33 -1.31 13.58 6.45
CA LYS A 33 -0.53 14.12 5.32
C LYS A 33 -0.66 13.32 4.03
N HIS A 34 -1.07 12.06 4.13
CA HIS A 34 -1.22 11.16 2.99
C HIS A 34 -2.54 10.40 3.10
N ILE A 35 -3.42 10.57 2.11
CA ILE A 35 -4.71 9.89 2.06
C ILE A 35 -4.87 9.21 0.70
N GLN A 36 -5.02 7.89 0.68
CA GLN A 36 -5.37 7.17 -0.55
C GLN A 36 -6.90 7.14 -0.68
N ILE A 37 -7.41 7.95 -1.60
CA ILE A 37 -8.82 8.33 -1.61
C ILE A 37 -9.69 7.54 -2.58
N ILE A 38 -9.11 6.94 -3.64
CA ILE A 38 -9.86 6.31 -4.73
C ILE A 38 -9.09 5.17 -5.39
N SER A 39 -9.81 4.39 -6.20
CA SER A 39 -9.24 3.34 -7.02
C SER A 39 -9.73 3.44 -8.48
N PHE A 40 -8.81 3.64 -9.43
CA PHE A 40 -9.08 3.58 -10.86
C PHE A 40 -8.99 2.14 -11.38
N VAL A 41 -9.85 1.28 -10.87
CA VAL A 41 -9.97 -0.13 -11.26
C VAL A 41 -11.13 -0.35 -12.21
N ASN A 42 -11.26 -1.57 -12.73
CA ASN A 42 -12.38 -1.91 -13.60
C ASN A 42 -13.71 -1.89 -12.81
N PRO A 43 -14.67 -0.99 -13.11
CA PRO A 43 -15.89 -0.84 -12.34
C PRO A 43 -16.81 -2.08 -12.41
N LYS A 44 -16.66 -2.93 -13.43
CA LYS A 44 -17.39 -4.20 -13.50
C LYS A 44 -16.88 -5.23 -12.46
N ARG A 45 -15.60 -5.12 -12.07
CA ARG A 45 -15.01 -6.00 -11.06
C ARG A 45 -15.09 -5.43 -9.66
N VAL A 46 -15.05 -4.11 -9.53
CA VAL A 46 -15.10 -3.37 -8.28
C VAL A 46 -16.16 -2.27 -8.38
N PRO A 47 -17.45 -2.61 -8.26
CA PRO A 47 -18.55 -1.63 -8.40
C PRO A 47 -18.47 -0.47 -7.40
N GLY A 48 -17.88 -0.70 -6.23
CA GLY A 48 -17.68 0.34 -5.21
C GLY A 48 -16.90 1.56 -5.70
N TRP A 49 -16.13 1.43 -6.80
CA TRP A 49 -15.34 2.52 -7.39
C TRP A 49 -15.77 2.88 -8.83
N ALA A 50 -17.05 2.57 -9.18
CA ALA A 50 -17.58 2.99 -10.47
C ALA A 50 -17.63 4.53 -10.63
N ASP A 51 -17.76 5.24 -9.52
CA ASP A 51 -17.87 6.70 -9.38
C ASP A 51 -16.53 7.39 -9.04
N ALA A 52 -15.38 6.74 -9.30
CA ALA A 52 -14.07 7.29 -8.96
C ALA A 52 -13.79 8.68 -9.57
N ASP A 53 -14.31 8.94 -10.79
CA ASP A 53 -14.14 10.24 -11.45
C ASP A 53 -14.95 11.34 -10.75
N GLU A 54 -16.19 11.04 -10.32
CA GLU A 54 -17.07 11.94 -9.60
C GLU A 54 -16.51 12.26 -8.21
N VAL A 55 -16.05 11.27 -7.48
CA VAL A 55 -15.36 11.45 -6.19
C VAL A 55 -14.15 12.34 -6.36
N THR A 56 -13.31 12.06 -7.39
CA THR A 56 -12.11 12.87 -7.65
C THR A 56 -12.45 14.34 -7.94
N LYS A 57 -13.52 14.60 -8.65
CA LYS A 57 -13.97 15.98 -8.94
C LYS A 57 -14.52 16.66 -7.70
N GLY A 58 -15.20 15.92 -6.82
CA GLY A 58 -16.03 16.48 -5.75
C GLY A 58 -15.29 16.82 -4.46
N PHE A 59 -14.23 16.08 -4.05
CA PHE A 59 -13.55 16.32 -2.77
C PHE A 59 -12.82 17.67 -2.73
N LYS A 60 -12.68 18.24 -1.53
CA LYS A 60 -11.95 19.47 -1.28
C LYS A 60 -10.44 19.16 -1.12
N LYS A 61 -9.62 19.70 -2.05
CA LYS A 61 -8.17 19.54 -1.97
C LYS A 61 -7.54 20.54 -1.01
N TYR A 62 -6.71 20.06 -0.07
CA TYR A 62 -5.82 20.86 0.76
C TYR A 62 -4.39 20.79 0.19
N ALA A 63 -3.66 21.90 0.27
CA ALA A 63 -2.36 22.01 -0.39
C ALA A 63 -1.24 21.20 0.26
N ASP A 64 -1.36 20.91 1.55
CA ASP A 64 -0.39 20.22 2.40
C ASP A 64 -0.68 18.74 2.57
N ILE A 65 -1.65 18.20 1.81
CA ILE A 65 -2.05 16.79 1.85
C ILE A 65 -1.83 16.15 0.48
N ASP A 66 -1.18 14.99 0.48
CA ASP A 66 -1.04 14.12 -0.68
C ASP A 66 -2.26 13.22 -0.82
N TYR A 67 -3.06 13.47 -1.85
CA TYR A 67 -4.19 12.63 -2.21
C TYR A 67 -3.79 11.65 -3.31
N SER A 68 -3.64 10.39 -2.98
CA SER A 68 -3.19 9.37 -3.93
C SER A 68 -4.34 8.49 -4.43
N PRO A 69 -4.30 8.06 -5.69
CA PRO A 69 -5.18 7.03 -6.21
C PRO A 69 -4.48 5.66 -6.28
N LEU A 70 -5.25 4.58 -6.29
CA LEU A 70 -4.77 3.27 -6.69
C LEU A 70 -5.07 3.03 -8.17
N TRP A 71 -4.13 2.44 -8.89
CA TRP A 71 -4.32 1.82 -10.21
C TRP A 71 -3.59 0.47 -10.24
N LEU A 72 -4.12 -0.47 -11.04
CA LEU A 72 -3.56 -1.83 -11.16
C LEU A 72 -3.14 -2.18 -12.60
N ASN A 73 -3.39 -1.29 -13.55
CA ASN A 73 -3.10 -1.51 -14.97
C ASN A 73 -2.97 -0.17 -15.73
N PRO A 74 -2.46 -0.19 -16.98
CA PRO A 74 -2.28 1.03 -17.78
C PRO A 74 -3.55 1.87 -17.93
N LYS A 75 -4.72 1.26 -18.16
CA LYS A 75 -5.99 2.00 -18.30
C LYS A 75 -6.38 2.77 -17.03
N GLY A 76 -6.13 2.18 -15.87
CA GLY A 76 -6.35 2.87 -14.59
C GLY A 76 -5.37 4.04 -14.41
N PHE A 77 -4.12 3.84 -14.80
CA PHE A 77 -3.11 4.89 -14.77
C PHE A 77 -3.45 6.06 -15.71
N GLU A 78 -3.86 5.78 -16.95
CA GLU A 78 -4.30 6.80 -17.91
C GLU A 78 -5.46 7.63 -17.36
N ARG A 79 -6.40 7.02 -16.64
CA ARG A 79 -7.47 7.75 -15.93
C ARG A 79 -6.90 8.64 -14.83
N ALA A 80 -5.98 8.13 -14.01
CA ALA A 80 -5.33 8.90 -12.94
C ALA A 80 -4.59 10.13 -13.50
N LEU A 81 -3.90 10.00 -14.63
CA LEU A 81 -3.18 11.10 -15.29
C LEU A 81 -4.08 12.30 -15.62
N GLN A 82 -5.35 12.08 -15.90
CA GLN A 82 -6.30 13.17 -16.19
C GLN A 82 -6.50 14.09 -14.97
N TYR A 83 -6.21 13.59 -13.78
CA TYR A 83 -6.39 14.28 -12.50
C TYR A 83 -5.07 14.70 -11.82
N LYS A 84 -3.94 14.75 -12.54
CA LYS A 84 -2.62 15.08 -11.98
C LYS A 84 -2.54 16.45 -11.27
N LYS A 85 -3.46 17.37 -11.54
CA LYS A 85 -3.57 18.66 -10.83
C LYS A 85 -4.22 18.51 -9.44
N LYS A 86 -4.98 17.46 -9.23
CA LYS A 86 -5.76 17.23 -8.02
C LYS A 86 -5.19 16.08 -7.19
N LEU A 87 -4.60 15.08 -7.84
CA LEU A 87 -4.03 13.88 -7.24
C LEU A 87 -2.50 13.90 -7.28
N THR A 88 -1.89 13.36 -6.24
CA THR A 88 -0.45 13.07 -6.19
C THR A 88 -0.22 11.70 -6.83
N LEU A 89 0.47 11.68 -7.97
CA LEU A 89 0.78 10.46 -8.69
C LEU A 89 2.22 10.04 -8.41
N ASN A 90 2.40 8.93 -7.73
CA ASN A 90 3.70 8.34 -7.44
C ASN A 90 3.73 6.90 -7.96
N GLY A 91 4.72 6.60 -8.79
CA GLY A 91 5.01 5.25 -9.25
C GLY A 91 5.61 4.42 -8.12
N LYS A 92 5.36 3.11 -8.18
CA LYS A 92 6.03 2.13 -7.33
C LYS A 92 6.43 0.90 -8.16
N VAL A 93 7.55 0.29 -7.81
CA VAL A 93 7.95 -1.04 -8.29
C VAL A 93 7.68 -2.04 -7.19
N ALA A 94 6.76 -2.98 -7.41
CA ALA A 94 6.31 -3.92 -6.37
C ALA A 94 6.60 -5.37 -6.75
N ILE A 95 7.56 -5.99 -6.06
CA ILE A 95 8.01 -7.36 -6.30
C ILE A 95 7.27 -8.32 -5.38
N GLY A 96 6.76 -9.42 -5.92
CA GLY A 96 6.20 -10.49 -5.11
C GLY A 96 7.29 -11.36 -4.48
N ALA A 97 7.27 -11.49 -3.15
CA ALA A 97 8.22 -12.37 -2.48
C ALA A 97 7.83 -13.85 -2.58
N SER A 98 6.54 -14.15 -2.69
CA SER A 98 6.00 -15.52 -2.83
C SER A 98 5.60 -15.82 -4.27
N GLU A 99 6.30 -16.74 -4.91
CA GLU A 99 5.95 -17.20 -6.26
C GLU A 99 4.57 -17.86 -6.30
N LYS A 100 4.24 -18.69 -5.29
CA LYS A 100 2.92 -19.33 -5.22
C LYS A 100 1.77 -18.30 -5.10
N PHE A 101 2.02 -17.19 -4.41
CA PHE A 101 1.07 -16.09 -4.37
C PHE A 101 0.90 -15.44 -5.75
N LEU A 102 2.00 -15.16 -6.44
CA LEU A 102 1.99 -14.55 -7.78
C LEU A 102 1.22 -15.43 -8.77
N ILE A 103 1.52 -16.73 -8.84
CA ILE A 103 0.84 -17.68 -9.73
C ILE A 103 -0.66 -17.69 -9.44
N ARG A 104 -1.05 -17.82 -8.17
CA ARG A 104 -2.45 -18.01 -7.79
C ARG A 104 -3.30 -16.77 -7.90
N ASN A 105 -2.76 -15.59 -7.58
CA ASN A 105 -3.53 -14.36 -7.48
C ASN A 105 -3.31 -13.38 -8.64
N GLN A 106 -2.18 -13.49 -9.32
CA GLN A 106 -1.82 -12.59 -10.42
C GLN A 106 -1.63 -13.32 -11.75
N ASN A 107 -1.73 -14.66 -11.74
CA ASN A 107 -1.47 -15.52 -12.91
C ASN A 107 -0.13 -15.17 -13.57
N THR A 108 0.94 -15.12 -12.77
CA THR A 108 2.29 -14.73 -13.19
C THR A 108 3.32 -15.43 -12.30
N ASP A 109 4.47 -15.79 -12.84
CA ASP A 109 5.64 -16.23 -12.11
C ASP A 109 6.54 -15.05 -11.69
N LEU A 110 7.69 -15.34 -11.07
CA LEU A 110 8.64 -14.31 -10.64
C LEU A 110 9.22 -13.51 -11.81
N GLU A 111 9.60 -14.16 -12.91
CA GLU A 111 10.17 -13.51 -14.07
C GLU A 111 9.15 -12.59 -14.77
N GLN A 112 7.96 -13.09 -14.99
CA GLN A 112 6.85 -12.31 -15.52
C GLN A 112 6.47 -11.13 -14.61
N ASN A 113 6.55 -11.32 -13.29
CA ASN A 113 6.33 -10.23 -12.35
C ASN A 113 7.38 -9.13 -12.52
N LEU A 114 8.67 -9.49 -12.63
CA LEU A 114 9.74 -8.52 -12.90
C LEU A 114 9.52 -7.78 -14.22
N GLN A 115 9.13 -8.49 -15.28
CA GLN A 115 8.85 -7.86 -16.57
C GLN A 115 7.67 -6.87 -16.48
N ARG A 116 6.57 -7.25 -15.81
CA ARG A 116 5.43 -6.34 -15.58
C ARG A 116 5.83 -5.10 -14.80
N GLN A 117 6.76 -5.22 -13.85
CA GLN A 117 7.26 -4.07 -13.11
C GLN A 117 8.13 -3.15 -13.99
N ARG A 118 8.94 -3.70 -14.91
CA ARG A 118 9.66 -2.90 -15.93
C ARG A 118 8.70 -2.16 -16.85
N ASP A 119 7.65 -2.84 -17.33
CA ASP A 119 6.64 -2.21 -18.17
C ASP A 119 5.91 -1.07 -17.44
N SER A 120 5.61 -1.25 -16.16
CA SER A 120 5.04 -0.20 -15.31
C SER A 120 6.01 0.96 -15.09
N ALA A 121 7.29 0.67 -14.82
CA ALA A 121 8.33 1.69 -14.64
C ALA A 121 8.52 2.52 -15.91
N ARG A 122 8.54 1.88 -17.09
CA ARG A 122 8.57 2.57 -18.37
C ARG A 122 7.36 3.49 -18.54
N MET A 123 6.16 2.99 -18.27
CA MET A 123 4.93 3.79 -18.34
C MET A 123 4.99 5.02 -17.44
N TYR A 124 5.53 4.90 -16.23
CA TYR A 124 5.73 6.04 -15.32
C TYR A 124 6.72 7.03 -15.88
N ASN A 125 7.89 6.56 -16.33
CA ASN A 125 8.92 7.39 -16.92
C ASN A 125 8.43 8.16 -18.15
N ASP A 126 7.73 7.49 -19.07
CA ASP A 126 7.17 8.09 -20.30
C ASP A 126 6.14 9.20 -20.01
N ASN A 127 5.54 9.19 -18.82
CA ASN A 127 4.53 10.18 -18.39
C ASN A 127 5.04 11.16 -17.33
N GLY A 128 6.33 11.13 -17.00
CA GLY A 128 6.94 12.02 -16.00
C GLY A 128 6.41 11.81 -14.59
N VAL A 129 6.01 10.58 -14.24
CA VAL A 129 5.58 10.20 -12.90
C VAL A 129 6.75 9.56 -12.18
N PRO A 130 7.27 10.16 -11.09
CA PRO A 130 8.44 9.63 -10.40
C PRO A 130 8.15 8.31 -9.69
N ILE A 131 9.11 7.39 -9.68
CA ILE A 131 9.04 6.16 -8.89
C ILE A 131 9.58 6.46 -7.48
N LYS A 132 8.69 6.55 -6.50
CA LYS A 132 9.02 6.95 -5.13
C LYS A 132 9.38 5.77 -4.22
N SER A 133 8.87 4.57 -4.50
CA SER A 133 9.05 3.43 -3.62
C SER A 133 9.30 2.11 -4.35
N VAL A 134 10.02 1.23 -3.66
CA VAL A 134 10.13 -0.20 -3.97
C VAL A 134 9.32 -0.97 -2.94
N GLY A 135 8.42 -1.83 -3.39
CA GLY A 135 7.55 -2.63 -2.52
C GLY A 135 7.87 -4.12 -2.59
N VAL A 136 7.66 -4.82 -1.49
CA VAL A 136 7.70 -6.28 -1.41
C VAL A 136 6.34 -6.79 -0.94
N ASN A 137 5.59 -7.43 -1.83
CA ASN A 137 4.32 -8.05 -1.49
C ASN A 137 4.53 -9.43 -0.85
N SER A 138 3.66 -9.81 0.09
CA SER A 138 3.77 -11.05 0.88
C SER A 138 5.14 -11.17 1.57
N ALA A 139 5.67 -10.07 2.10
CA ALA A 139 7.02 -10.00 2.64
C ALA A 139 7.26 -10.96 3.82
N PHE A 140 6.24 -11.21 4.64
CA PHE A 140 6.38 -12.00 5.87
C PHE A 140 5.88 -13.44 5.74
N GLY A 141 5.24 -13.74 4.64
CA GLY A 141 4.69 -15.08 4.36
C GLY A 141 3.40 -15.05 3.55
N CYS A 142 2.96 -16.23 3.14
CA CYS A 142 1.67 -16.41 2.49
C CYS A 142 1.05 -17.78 2.77
N ASN A 143 -0.28 -17.87 2.62
CA ASN A 143 -1.05 -19.08 2.89
C ASN A 143 -0.69 -20.27 1.98
N TYR A 144 0.05 -20.03 0.88
CA TYR A 144 0.37 -21.05 -0.12
C TYR A 144 1.82 -21.53 -0.05
N GLN A 145 2.72 -20.72 0.52
CA GLN A 145 4.16 -21.00 0.57
C GLN A 145 4.69 -21.09 1.99
N GLY A 146 3.99 -20.49 2.96
CA GLY A 146 4.45 -20.35 4.33
C GLY A 146 5.29 -19.08 4.54
N GLU A 147 6.22 -19.14 5.49
CA GLU A 147 7.14 -18.03 5.81
C GLU A 147 8.05 -17.69 4.63
N ILE A 148 8.31 -16.43 4.43
CA ILE A 148 9.26 -15.93 3.45
C ILE A 148 10.59 -15.63 4.16
N PRO A 149 11.72 -16.19 3.73
CA PRO A 149 13.01 -15.91 4.34
C PRO A 149 13.46 -14.48 4.08
N VAL A 150 14.18 -13.89 5.03
CA VAL A 150 14.70 -12.52 4.93
C VAL A 150 15.57 -12.31 3.68
N SER A 151 16.34 -13.32 3.28
CA SER A 151 17.14 -13.28 2.05
C SER A 151 16.27 -13.02 0.81
N ARG A 152 15.06 -13.60 0.74
CA ARG A 152 14.13 -13.35 -0.37
C ARG A 152 13.55 -11.93 -0.34
N ILE A 153 13.32 -11.37 0.85
CA ILE A 153 12.91 -9.96 1.00
C ILE A 153 14.01 -9.04 0.45
N LEU A 154 15.25 -9.24 0.87
CA LEU A 154 16.39 -8.44 0.41
C LEU A 154 16.63 -8.56 -1.10
N GLU A 155 16.48 -9.76 -1.66
CA GLU A 155 16.54 -9.99 -3.09
C GLU A 155 15.44 -9.22 -3.84
N ALA A 156 14.19 -9.28 -3.37
CA ALA A 156 13.08 -8.57 -3.97
C ALA A 156 13.28 -7.04 -3.93
N VAL A 157 13.80 -6.51 -2.82
CA VAL A 157 14.16 -5.09 -2.71
C VAL A 157 15.24 -4.72 -3.72
N ALA A 158 16.30 -5.53 -3.84
CA ALA A 158 17.38 -5.30 -4.80
C ALA A 158 16.87 -5.32 -6.26
N GLN A 159 16.01 -6.29 -6.61
CA GLN A 159 15.37 -6.38 -7.92
C GLN A 159 14.52 -5.12 -8.21
N GLY A 160 13.78 -4.63 -7.22
CA GLY A 160 12.97 -3.42 -7.36
C GLY A 160 13.80 -2.17 -7.60
N PHE A 161 14.91 -1.98 -6.87
CA PHE A 161 15.84 -0.88 -7.11
C PHE A 161 16.52 -0.98 -8.47
N ALA A 162 16.96 -2.17 -8.89
CA ALA A 162 17.56 -2.38 -10.21
C ALA A 162 16.60 -1.98 -11.33
N ILE A 163 15.32 -2.35 -11.24
CA ILE A 163 14.30 -1.92 -12.21
C ILE A 163 14.13 -0.39 -12.20
N ALA A 164 14.07 0.25 -11.06
CA ALA A 164 13.93 1.71 -10.99
C ALA A 164 15.16 2.42 -11.61
N GLU A 165 16.36 1.90 -11.38
CA GLU A 165 17.61 2.43 -11.91
C GLU A 165 17.70 2.32 -13.43
N GLU A 166 17.12 1.27 -14.07
CA GLU A 166 17.00 1.15 -15.53
C GLU A 166 16.35 2.38 -16.19
N PHE A 167 15.51 3.13 -15.42
CA PHE A 167 14.81 4.34 -15.84
C PHE A 167 15.37 5.63 -15.21
N GLY A 168 16.54 5.57 -14.56
CA GLY A 168 17.17 6.73 -13.91
C GLY A 168 16.51 7.17 -12.60
N GLU A 169 15.57 6.38 -12.07
CA GLU A 169 14.83 6.68 -10.85
C GLU A 169 15.58 6.23 -9.59
N LYS A 170 15.42 6.99 -8.50
CA LYS A 170 16.06 6.71 -7.21
C LYS A 170 15.01 6.68 -6.09
N PRO A 171 14.25 5.60 -5.95
CA PRO A 171 13.27 5.49 -4.88
C PRO A 171 13.90 5.70 -3.50
N HIS A 172 13.21 6.44 -2.65
CA HIS A 172 13.70 6.74 -1.30
C HIS A 172 13.02 5.88 -0.23
N GLN A 173 11.96 5.14 -0.57
CA GLN A 173 11.17 4.35 0.37
C GLN A 173 11.15 2.86 -0.02
N ILE A 174 11.25 1.99 0.98
CA ILE A 174 11.03 0.54 0.88
C ILE A 174 9.74 0.20 1.63
N ARG A 175 8.80 -0.46 0.94
CA ARG A 175 7.51 -0.87 1.49
C ARG A 175 7.47 -2.38 1.68
N LEU A 176 7.22 -2.84 2.91
CA LEU A 176 7.06 -4.27 3.23
C LEU A 176 5.59 -4.54 3.55
N SER A 177 4.93 -5.38 2.74
CA SER A 177 3.50 -5.65 2.87
C SER A 177 3.23 -7.02 3.47
N ASP A 178 2.47 -7.02 4.56
CA ASP A 178 1.90 -8.23 5.19
C ASP A 178 0.58 -8.63 4.54
N THR A 179 0.66 -8.94 3.25
CA THR A 179 -0.49 -9.16 2.36
C THR A 179 -1.52 -10.18 2.89
N MET A 180 -1.08 -11.15 3.68
CA MET A 180 -1.92 -12.24 4.21
C MET A 180 -1.84 -12.37 5.73
N ALA A 181 -1.46 -11.32 6.44
CA ALA A 181 -1.34 -11.27 7.89
C ALA A 181 -0.45 -12.39 8.48
N TRP A 182 0.73 -12.59 7.89
CA TRP A 182 1.74 -13.54 8.36
C TRP A 182 2.80 -12.91 9.27
N ALA A 183 2.81 -11.57 9.38
CA ALA A 183 3.74 -10.86 10.23
C ALA A 183 3.53 -11.21 11.71
N THR A 184 4.63 -11.28 12.43
CA THR A 184 4.72 -11.31 13.88
C THR A 184 5.78 -10.30 14.32
N PRO A 185 5.79 -9.81 15.58
CA PRO A 185 6.78 -8.88 16.05
C PRO A 185 8.23 -9.32 15.76
N ASP A 186 8.54 -10.59 15.93
CA ASP A 186 9.86 -11.15 15.63
C ASP A 186 10.19 -11.08 14.13
N ARG A 187 9.24 -11.43 13.25
CA ARG A 187 9.43 -11.33 11.80
C ARG A 187 9.61 -9.89 11.34
N ILE A 188 8.85 -8.95 11.93
CA ILE A 188 9.02 -7.50 11.68
C ILE A 188 10.46 -7.09 12.04
N LYS A 189 10.91 -7.38 13.26
CA LYS A 189 12.25 -7.00 13.71
C LYS A 189 13.36 -7.59 12.83
N ARG A 190 13.25 -8.86 12.46
CA ARG A 190 14.24 -9.52 11.56
C ARG A 190 14.25 -8.90 10.16
N ALA A 191 13.09 -8.70 9.55
CA ALA A 191 12.99 -8.16 8.19
C ALA A 191 13.41 -6.68 8.13
N VAL A 192 12.86 -5.85 9.02
CA VAL A 192 13.20 -4.41 9.10
C VAL A 192 14.67 -4.21 9.44
N GLY A 193 15.22 -4.97 10.42
CA GLY A 193 16.63 -4.89 10.78
C GLY A 193 17.54 -5.19 9.59
N ALA A 194 17.31 -6.28 8.86
CA ALA A 194 18.09 -6.64 7.69
C ALA A 194 17.98 -5.64 6.54
N VAL A 195 16.77 -5.09 6.31
CA VAL A 195 16.56 -4.04 5.28
C VAL A 195 17.30 -2.76 5.68
N ARG A 196 17.21 -2.34 6.94
CA ARG A 196 17.89 -1.14 7.44
C ARG A 196 19.41 -1.26 7.41
N GLU A 197 19.95 -2.43 7.75
CA GLU A 197 21.39 -2.70 7.65
C GLU A 197 21.89 -2.54 6.19
N ARG A 198 21.15 -3.04 5.21
CA ARG A 198 21.54 -2.98 3.80
C ARG A 198 21.24 -1.65 3.12
N TYR A 199 20.22 -0.93 3.59
CA TYR A 199 19.72 0.31 3.00
C TYR A 199 19.47 1.37 4.07
N PRO A 200 20.53 1.83 4.78
CA PRO A 200 20.39 2.70 5.96
C PRO A 200 19.75 4.07 5.64
N ASP A 201 19.91 4.56 4.41
CA ASP A 201 19.40 5.87 3.97
C ASP A 201 17.96 5.82 3.44
N LYS A 202 17.33 4.64 3.43
CA LYS A 202 15.96 4.50 2.91
C LYS A 202 14.94 4.53 4.01
N GLN A 203 13.84 5.21 3.76
CA GLN A 203 12.65 5.12 4.61
C GLN A 203 12.03 3.73 4.51
N ILE A 204 11.56 3.20 5.63
CA ILE A 204 10.83 1.93 5.67
C ILE A 204 9.38 2.22 5.96
N HIS A 205 8.51 1.63 5.14
CA HIS A 205 7.07 1.70 5.27
C HIS A 205 6.50 0.30 5.49
N LEU A 206 5.58 0.15 6.42
CA LEU A 206 4.87 -1.10 6.66
C LEU A 206 3.40 -1.01 6.28
N HIS A 207 2.93 -2.02 5.56
CA HIS A 207 1.52 -2.27 5.30
C HIS A 207 1.12 -3.54 6.05
N LEU A 208 0.36 -3.37 7.13
CA LEU A 208 0.07 -4.43 8.10
C LEU A 208 -1.41 -4.77 8.12
N HIS A 209 -1.72 -6.07 8.00
CA HIS A 209 -3.09 -6.57 8.12
C HIS A 209 -3.38 -7.11 9.52
N ASP A 210 -4.55 -6.79 10.03
CA ASP A 210 -5.03 -7.18 11.37
C ASP A 210 -5.88 -8.46 11.39
N THR A 211 -5.89 -9.21 10.30
CA THR A 211 -6.67 -10.45 10.16
C THR A 211 -6.51 -11.43 11.33
N ARG A 212 -5.37 -11.42 12.01
CA ARG A 212 -5.05 -12.27 13.18
C ARG A 212 -4.93 -11.48 14.48
N GLY A 213 -5.39 -10.22 14.52
CA GLY A 213 -5.28 -9.37 15.70
C GLY A 213 -3.84 -9.02 16.08
N MET A 214 -2.91 -9.01 15.11
CA MET A 214 -1.48 -8.81 15.37
C MET A 214 -0.95 -7.46 14.88
N ALA A 215 -1.77 -6.66 14.18
CA ALA A 215 -1.28 -5.47 13.50
C ALA A 215 -0.69 -4.43 14.47
N ILE A 216 -1.32 -4.17 15.62
CA ILE A 216 -0.79 -3.25 16.64
C ILE A 216 0.52 -3.76 17.23
N ALA A 217 0.63 -5.05 17.56
CA ALA A 217 1.87 -5.63 18.07
C ALA A 217 3.01 -5.55 17.03
N ASN A 218 2.68 -5.76 15.76
CA ASN A 218 3.61 -5.63 14.65
C ASN A 218 4.02 -4.18 14.40
N ALA A 219 3.07 -3.23 14.53
CA ALA A 219 3.35 -1.79 14.43
C ALA A 219 4.30 -1.33 15.54
N MET A 220 4.04 -1.73 16.79
CA MET A 220 4.94 -1.46 17.91
C MET A 220 6.36 -1.97 17.64
N ALA A 221 6.48 -3.24 17.18
CA ALA A 221 7.78 -3.79 16.82
C ALA A 221 8.47 -3.01 15.68
N GLY A 222 7.71 -2.49 14.71
CA GLY A 222 8.21 -1.63 13.66
C GLY A 222 8.68 -0.27 14.20
N LEU A 223 7.92 0.37 15.08
CA LEU A 223 8.28 1.64 15.73
C LEU A 223 9.58 1.51 16.54
N GLU A 224 9.74 0.42 17.30
CA GLU A 224 10.98 0.11 18.02
C GLU A 224 12.20 -0.05 17.07
N MET A 225 11.97 -0.47 15.82
CA MET A 225 13.00 -0.60 14.79
C MET A 225 13.16 0.68 13.95
N GLY A 226 12.48 1.77 14.32
CA GLY A 226 12.52 3.05 13.62
C GLY A 226 11.85 3.05 12.25
N VAL A 227 10.75 2.32 12.09
CA VAL A 227 9.95 2.39 10.86
C VAL A 227 9.33 3.76 10.71
N ASP A 228 9.41 4.33 9.51
CA ASP A 228 9.11 5.74 9.24
C ASP A 228 7.61 5.98 8.94
N SER A 229 6.89 4.99 8.44
CA SER A 229 5.49 5.18 8.04
C SER A 229 4.70 3.86 7.94
N TYR A 230 3.37 3.98 8.03
CA TYR A 230 2.44 2.87 8.01
C TYR A 230 1.23 3.18 7.13
N ASP A 231 0.68 2.16 6.47
CA ASP A 231 -0.68 2.22 5.96
C ASP A 231 -1.65 1.84 7.09
N SER A 232 -2.73 2.60 7.23
CA SER A 232 -3.79 2.36 8.21
C SER A 232 -5.16 2.70 7.61
N ALA A 233 -6.21 2.27 8.25
CA ALA A 233 -7.57 2.53 7.81
C ALA A 233 -8.45 3.00 8.97
N VAL A 234 -9.05 4.19 8.84
CA VAL A 234 -9.98 4.75 9.82
C VAL A 234 -11.09 3.76 10.14
N ALA A 235 -11.44 3.63 11.43
CA ALA A 235 -12.43 2.67 11.96
C ALA A 235 -12.14 1.20 11.58
N GLY A 236 -10.89 0.85 11.23
CA GLY A 236 -10.54 -0.47 10.71
C GLY A 236 -11.24 -0.81 9.38
N LEU A 237 -11.61 0.19 8.58
CA LEU A 237 -12.26 -0.01 7.29
C LEU A 237 -11.40 -0.85 6.34
N GLY A 238 -12.07 -1.66 5.52
CA GLY A 238 -11.39 -2.55 4.60
C GLY A 238 -11.48 -4.01 5.03
N GLY A 239 -10.73 -4.86 4.35
CA GLY A 239 -10.69 -6.29 4.62
C GLY A 239 -9.51 -6.95 3.95
N CYS A 240 -9.28 -8.21 4.28
CA CYS A 240 -8.24 -9.00 3.65
C CYS A 240 -8.86 -10.03 2.68
N PRO A 241 -8.88 -9.78 1.37
CA PRO A 241 -9.45 -10.72 0.40
C PRO A 241 -8.70 -12.06 0.36
N PHE A 242 -7.50 -12.11 0.90
CA PHE A 242 -6.63 -13.29 0.92
C PHE A 242 -6.72 -14.10 2.22
N ALA A 243 -7.50 -13.63 3.20
CA ALA A 243 -7.61 -14.30 4.49
C ALA A 243 -8.32 -15.66 4.44
N GLY A 244 -9.13 -15.90 3.40
CA GLY A 244 -9.85 -17.16 3.21
C GLY A 244 -11.20 -17.23 3.93
N HIS A 245 -11.63 -16.17 4.62
CA HIS A 245 -12.94 -16.07 5.24
C HIS A 245 -13.54 -14.66 5.09
N ALA A 246 -14.87 -14.61 5.02
CA ALA A 246 -15.59 -13.34 4.92
C ALA A 246 -15.46 -12.54 6.23
N GLY A 247 -15.34 -11.20 6.10
CA GLY A 247 -15.23 -10.29 7.24
C GLY A 247 -13.86 -10.29 7.93
N ALA A 248 -12.84 -10.86 7.29
CA ALA A 248 -11.47 -10.75 7.80
C ALA A 248 -11.03 -9.30 7.83
N ALA A 249 -10.48 -8.84 8.98
CA ALA A 249 -9.91 -7.52 9.12
C ALA A 249 -8.79 -7.29 8.09
N GLY A 250 -8.76 -6.08 7.55
CA GLY A 250 -7.71 -5.60 6.64
C GLY A 250 -6.62 -4.85 7.36
N ASN A 251 -6.41 -3.59 6.98
CA ASN A 251 -5.38 -2.74 7.55
C ASN A 251 -5.57 -2.49 9.06
N ILE A 252 -4.46 -2.20 9.73
CA ILE A 252 -4.44 -1.68 11.09
C ILE A 252 -5.36 -0.46 11.21
N CYS A 253 -6.10 -0.36 12.31
CA CYS A 253 -6.96 0.78 12.59
C CYS A 253 -6.14 2.05 12.82
N THR A 254 -6.51 3.14 12.16
CA THR A 254 -5.77 4.41 12.25
C THR A 254 -5.82 4.97 13.66
N GLU A 255 -6.97 4.95 14.31
CA GLU A 255 -7.15 5.46 15.65
C GLU A 255 -6.29 4.71 16.69
N ASP A 256 -6.22 3.37 16.57
CA ASP A 256 -5.40 2.54 17.46
C ASP A 256 -3.90 2.80 17.24
N LEU A 257 -3.47 2.97 15.98
CA LEU A 257 -2.09 3.29 15.66
C LEU A 257 -1.69 4.69 16.17
N VAL A 258 -2.55 5.69 15.97
CA VAL A 258 -2.32 7.05 16.46
C VAL A 258 -2.26 7.07 17.99
N PHE A 259 -3.17 6.35 18.65
CA PHE A 259 -3.15 6.21 20.11
C PHE A 259 -1.84 5.58 20.59
N LEU A 260 -1.40 4.48 19.96
CA LEU A 260 -0.11 3.85 20.29
C LEU A 260 1.05 4.83 20.13
N CYS A 261 1.11 5.58 19.01
CA CYS A 261 2.16 6.57 18.77
C CYS A 261 2.15 7.66 19.87
N ALA A 262 0.98 8.19 20.21
CA ALA A 262 0.84 9.22 21.24
C ALA A 262 1.33 8.73 22.61
N GLU A 263 0.98 7.50 23.02
CA GLU A 263 1.45 6.89 24.28
C GLU A 263 2.96 6.63 24.27
N MET A 264 3.57 6.45 23.10
CA MET A 264 5.02 6.33 22.93
C MET A 264 5.73 7.69 22.78
N GLY A 265 5.01 8.81 22.80
CA GLY A 265 5.57 10.15 22.59
C GLY A 265 6.03 10.41 21.16
N ILE A 266 5.41 9.76 20.18
CA ILE A 266 5.69 9.90 18.75
C ILE A 266 4.60 10.77 18.12
N ASP A 267 4.98 11.88 17.51
CA ASP A 267 4.08 12.76 16.77
C ASP A 267 3.66 12.09 15.44
N THR A 268 2.37 12.22 15.06
CA THR A 268 1.78 11.61 13.86
C THR A 268 1.12 12.63 12.94
#